data_13a7987ab386093f4ee39521ef00554d
#
_entry.id   13a7987ab386093f4ee39521ef00554d
#
_cell.length_a   1.000
_cell.length_b   1.000
_cell.length_c   1.000
_cell.angle_alpha   90.00
_cell.angle_beta   90.00
_cell.angle_gamma   90.00
#
_symmetry.space_group_name_H-M   'P 1'
#
loop_
_entity.id
_entity.type
_entity.pdbx_description
1 polymer ?
#
loop_
_entity_poly.entity_id
_entity_poly.type
_entity_poly.pdbx_seq_one_letter_code
_entity_poly.pdbx_strand_id
1 'polypeptide(L)'
;MRKIISFMHISLDGFVAGPNGEMNWIKTGEEIFDHVGKRIDETDTALYGRVTYQMMEDYWPTAADKPTATKHDIEHSKWYNKVYKVVLSKSMKDTSLTNTKIISDNLSDRINELKQQAGEDILLFGSPRATHSLIQQNLIDCYWLFVNPIILGQGIPLFEDIKGKIKLKLLTTRHFNCGVTELNYLVDRQ
;
A
#
# COMPACT_ATOMS: atom_id res chain seq x y z
N MET A 1 4.39 19.35 2.19
CA MET A 1 3.13 18.58 2.24
C MET A 1 3.47 17.13 1.99
N ARG A 2 3.03 16.23 2.85
CA ARG A 2 3.24 14.78 2.77
C ARG A 2 2.61 14.21 1.50
N LYS A 3 3.23 13.20 0.89
CA LYS A 3 2.71 12.52 -0.29
C LYS A 3 1.99 11.23 0.10
N ILE A 4 0.96 10.86 -0.64
CA ILE A 4 0.42 9.51 -0.60
C ILE A 4 1.10 8.68 -1.69
N ILE A 5 1.75 7.62 -1.27
CA ILE A 5 2.47 6.67 -2.12
C ILE A 5 1.67 5.37 -2.15
N SER A 6 1.12 5.01 -3.30
CA SER A 6 0.45 3.71 -3.48
C SER A 6 1.49 2.62 -3.68
N PHE A 7 1.69 1.79 -2.65
CA PHE A 7 2.58 0.63 -2.66
C PHE A 7 1.80 -0.62 -3.03
N MET A 8 2.16 -1.27 -4.15
CA MET A 8 1.40 -2.39 -4.67
C MET A 8 2.27 -3.38 -5.44
N HIS A 9 2.07 -4.69 -5.18
CA HIS A 9 2.47 -5.74 -6.11
C HIS A 9 1.38 -5.91 -7.17
N ILE A 10 1.77 -6.00 -8.44
CA ILE A 10 0.86 -6.21 -9.56
C ILE A 10 1.37 -7.29 -10.50
N SER A 11 0.45 -7.93 -11.22
CA SER A 11 0.78 -8.74 -12.40
C SER A 11 1.19 -7.84 -13.57
N LEU A 12 1.80 -8.41 -14.61
CA LEU A 12 2.19 -7.65 -15.80
C LEU A 12 0.99 -7.00 -16.50
N ASP A 13 -0.18 -7.62 -16.42
CA ASP A 13 -1.46 -7.12 -16.95
C ASP A 13 -2.29 -6.31 -15.94
N GLY A 14 -1.68 -5.90 -14.81
CA GLY A 14 -2.18 -4.86 -13.92
C GLY A 14 -3.16 -5.29 -12.84
N PHE A 15 -3.26 -6.57 -12.52
CA PHE A 15 -4.08 -7.07 -11.42
C PHE A 15 -3.28 -7.13 -10.10
N VAL A 16 -3.94 -6.83 -8.98
CA VAL A 16 -3.37 -6.87 -7.62
C VAL A 16 -3.69 -8.17 -6.89
N ALA A 17 -4.69 -8.89 -7.35
CA ALA A 17 -5.09 -10.20 -6.84
C ALA A 17 -5.86 -10.95 -7.91
N GLY A 18 -5.98 -12.27 -7.77
CA GLY A 18 -6.89 -13.09 -8.56
C GLY A 18 -8.36 -12.76 -8.31
N PRO A 19 -9.30 -13.39 -9.02
CA PRO A 19 -10.74 -13.09 -8.94
C PRO A 19 -11.34 -13.25 -7.53
N ASN A 20 -10.82 -14.19 -6.74
CA ASN A 20 -11.25 -14.42 -5.35
C ASN A 20 -10.30 -13.83 -4.32
N GLY A 21 -9.37 -12.95 -4.72
CA GLY A 21 -8.41 -12.31 -3.83
C GLY A 21 -7.09 -13.08 -3.66
N GLU A 22 -6.80 -14.06 -4.51
CA GLU A 22 -5.58 -14.87 -4.45
C GLU A 22 -4.34 -14.00 -4.72
N MET A 23 -3.32 -14.13 -3.86
CA MET A 23 -2.04 -13.41 -3.94
C MET A 23 -0.82 -14.35 -3.92
N ASN A 24 -1.02 -15.67 -4.03
CA ASN A 24 0.04 -16.68 -3.99
C ASN A 24 1.01 -16.64 -5.19
N TRP A 25 0.71 -15.84 -6.19
CA TRP A 25 1.56 -15.58 -7.34
C TRP A 25 2.59 -14.46 -7.11
N ILE A 26 2.44 -13.68 -6.04
CA ILE A 26 3.37 -12.59 -5.69
C ILE A 26 4.71 -13.21 -5.32
N LYS A 27 5.73 -12.82 -6.08
CA LYS A 27 7.11 -13.18 -5.75
C LYS A 27 7.66 -12.20 -4.71
N THR A 28 8.16 -12.78 -3.64
CA THR A 28 8.84 -12.06 -2.56
C THR A 28 10.21 -12.70 -2.32
N GLY A 29 11.01 -12.13 -1.45
CA GLY A 29 12.31 -12.67 -1.07
C GLY A 29 13.09 -11.63 -0.28
N GLU A 30 14.20 -12.07 0.31
CA GLU A 30 15.03 -11.25 1.19
C GLU A 30 15.46 -9.95 0.51
N GLU A 31 15.86 -10.00 -0.77
CA GLU A 31 16.26 -8.82 -1.54
C GLU A 31 15.15 -7.76 -1.64
N ILE A 32 13.89 -8.20 -1.88
CA ILE A 32 12.72 -7.31 -1.93
C ILE A 32 12.42 -6.78 -0.52
N PHE A 33 12.41 -7.65 0.48
CA PHE A 33 12.12 -7.27 1.87
C PHE A 33 13.11 -6.26 2.42
N ASP A 34 14.42 -6.46 2.20
CA ASP A 34 15.46 -5.52 2.62
C ASP A 34 15.34 -4.16 1.91
N HIS A 35 14.94 -4.17 0.63
CA HIS A 35 14.73 -2.93 -0.13
C HIS A 35 13.48 -2.18 0.33
N VAL A 36 12.37 -2.88 0.47
CA VAL A 36 11.08 -2.33 0.91
C VAL A 36 11.15 -1.88 2.36
N GLY A 37 11.80 -2.68 3.23
CA GLY A 37 11.96 -2.40 4.66
C GLY A 37 12.60 -1.04 4.93
N LYS A 38 13.65 -0.67 4.20
CA LYS A 38 14.32 0.63 4.33
C LYS A 38 13.36 1.81 4.16
N ARG A 39 12.45 1.73 3.18
CA ARG A 39 11.46 2.79 2.95
C ARG A 39 10.30 2.73 3.95
N ILE A 40 9.94 1.53 4.39
CA ILE A 40 8.92 1.33 5.42
C ILE A 40 9.39 1.92 6.75
N ASP A 41 10.63 1.71 7.13
CA ASP A 41 11.23 2.25 8.37
C ASP A 41 11.20 3.79 8.41
N GLU A 42 11.26 4.45 7.27
CA GLU A 42 11.13 5.90 7.12
C GLU A 42 9.67 6.39 7.13
N THR A 43 8.69 5.48 7.13
CA THR A 43 7.26 5.79 7.05
C THR A 43 6.65 5.86 8.45
N ASP A 44 6.02 6.96 8.78
CA ASP A 44 5.34 7.17 10.06
C ASP A 44 3.82 6.94 10.01
N THR A 45 3.24 6.85 8.81
CA THR A 45 1.80 6.67 8.61
C THR A 45 1.51 5.65 7.52
N ALA A 46 0.78 4.60 7.89
CA ALA A 46 0.28 3.57 6.99
C ALA A 46 -1.21 3.79 6.70
N LEU A 47 -1.59 3.78 5.42
CA LEU A 47 -2.96 3.95 4.96
C LEU A 47 -3.48 2.62 4.41
N TYR A 48 -4.70 2.25 4.79
CA TYR A 48 -5.33 0.99 4.42
C TYR A 48 -6.80 1.18 4.04
N GLY A 49 -7.33 0.29 3.21
CA GLY A 49 -8.77 -0.02 3.24
C GLY A 49 -9.07 -1.09 4.30
N ARG A 50 -10.34 -1.21 4.69
CA ARG A 50 -10.77 -2.09 5.78
C ARG A 50 -10.25 -3.54 5.65
N VAL A 51 -10.43 -4.16 4.49
CA VAL A 51 -10.06 -5.59 4.31
C VAL A 51 -8.56 -5.79 4.49
N THR A 52 -7.75 -4.96 3.84
CA THR A 52 -6.29 -5.04 3.99
C THR A 52 -5.86 -4.75 5.43
N TYR A 53 -6.46 -3.75 6.08
CA TYR A 53 -6.19 -3.46 7.50
C TYR A 53 -6.46 -4.70 8.37
N GLN A 54 -7.60 -5.35 8.19
CA GLN A 54 -7.94 -6.57 8.95
C GLN A 54 -6.92 -7.70 8.72
N MET A 55 -6.53 -7.94 7.46
CA MET A 55 -5.49 -8.93 7.15
C MET A 55 -4.14 -8.60 7.82
N MET A 56 -3.77 -7.31 7.85
CA MET A 56 -2.52 -6.88 8.49
C MET A 56 -2.60 -7.02 10.00
N GLU A 57 -3.74 -6.66 10.60
CA GLU A 57 -3.99 -6.75 12.05
C GLU A 57 -4.02 -8.21 12.55
N ASP A 58 -4.51 -9.13 11.72
CA ASP A 58 -4.55 -10.57 12.05
C ASP A 58 -3.14 -11.21 12.06
N TYR A 59 -2.16 -10.61 11.41
CA TYR A 59 -0.83 -11.21 11.25
C TYR A 59 0.28 -10.45 11.96
N TRP A 60 0.44 -9.15 11.68
CA TRP A 60 1.64 -8.39 12.03
C TRP A 60 1.83 -8.10 13.51
N PRO A 61 0.81 -7.86 14.33
CA PRO A 61 1.01 -7.55 15.75
C PRO A 61 1.81 -8.61 16.50
N THR A 62 1.65 -9.88 16.13
CA THR A 62 2.29 -11.04 16.80
C THR A 62 3.24 -11.82 15.88
N ALA A 63 3.52 -11.33 14.69
CA ALA A 63 4.34 -12.05 13.72
C ALA A 63 5.76 -12.32 14.25
N ALA A 64 6.34 -11.38 15.01
CA ALA A 64 7.65 -11.54 15.64
C ALA A 64 7.71 -12.63 16.71
N ASP A 65 6.58 -13.00 17.32
CA ASP A 65 6.53 -13.96 18.42
C ASP A 65 6.42 -15.42 17.94
N LYS A 66 6.28 -15.63 16.64
CA LYS A 66 6.14 -16.97 16.07
C LYS A 66 7.47 -17.71 16.10
N PRO A 67 7.50 -19.01 16.41
CA PRO A 67 8.74 -19.82 16.40
C PRO A 67 9.45 -19.85 15.04
N THR A 68 8.72 -19.60 13.96
CA THR A 68 9.20 -19.57 12.57
C THR A 68 9.40 -18.15 12.04
N ALA A 69 9.37 -17.14 12.92
CA ALA A 69 9.52 -15.75 12.51
C ALA A 69 10.83 -15.52 11.77
N THR A 70 10.71 -14.99 10.56
CA THR A 70 11.86 -14.56 9.76
C THR A 70 12.36 -13.19 10.23
N LYS A 71 13.55 -12.77 9.74
CA LYS A 71 14.04 -11.39 9.94
C LYS A 71 12.99 -10.36 9.54
N HIS A 72 12.36 -10.56 8.37
CA HIS A 72 11.31 -9.67 7.88
C HIS A 72 10.10 -9.63 8.84
N ASP A 73 9.64 -10.78 9.34
CA ASP A 73 8.52 -10.82 10.30
C ASP A 73 8.84 -9.99 11.55
N ILE A 74 10.06 -10.09 12.07
CA ILE A 74 10.49 -9.38 13.28
C ILE A 74 10.55 -7.86 13.01
N GLU A 75 11.19 -7.44 11.93
CA GLU A 75 11.38 -6.03 11.58
C GLU A 75 10.03 -5.37 11.26
N HIS A 76 9.23 -5.98 10.39
CA HIS A 76 7.93 -5.44 10.00
C HIS A 76 6.93 -5.41 11.16
N SER A 77 6.91 -6.44 12.02
CA SER A 77 6.07 -6.45 13.23
C SER A 77 6.40 -5.29 14.17
N LYS A 78 7.69 -5.02 14.40
CA LYS A 78 8.13 -3.88 15.22
C LYS A 78 7.65 -2.54 14.65
N TRP A 79 7.79 -2.34 13.36
CA TRP A 79 7.31 -1.15 12.67
C TRP A 79 5.77 -1.07 12.74
N TYR A 80 5.05 -2.16 12.42
CA TYR A 80 3.60 -2.23 12.40
C TYR A 80 2.96 -1.84 13.74
N ASN A 81 3.56 -2.27 14.84
CA ASN A 81 3.08 -1.96 16.18
C ASN A 81 3.28 -0.49 16.59
N LYS A 82 4.14 0.25 15.90
CA LYS A 82 4.45 1.67 16.20
C LYS A 82 3.79 2.64 15.22
N VAL A 83 3.64 2.23 13.96
CA VAL A 83 3.18 3.11 12.88
C VAL A 83 1.77 3.62 13.16
N TYR A 84 1.52 4.90 12.83
CA TYR A 84 0.16 5.44 12.85
C TYR A 84 -0.63 4.88 11.67
N LYS A 85 -1.79 4.31 11.95
CA LYS A 85 -2.63 3.66 10.95
C LYS A 85 -3.84 4.52 10.61
N VAL A 86 -4.12 4.67 9.34
CA VAL A 86 -5.34 5.32 8.83
C VAL A 86 -6.11 4.30 8.01
N VAL A 87 -7.39 4.12 8.34
CA VAL A 87 -8.25 3.13 7.66
C VAL A 87 -9.40 3.80 6.96
N LEU A 88 -9.49 3.63 5.64
CA LEU A 88 -10.63 4.11 4.85
C LEU A 88 -11.76 3.09 4.93
N SER A 89 -12.83 3.42 5.67
CA SER A 89 -13.96 2.50 5.85
C SER A 89 -15.23 3.23 6.26
N LYS A 90 -16.33 2.94 5.55
CA LYS A 90 -17.67 3.40 5.92
C LYS A 90 -18.36 2.49 6.95
N SER A 91 -17.87 1.26 7.11
CA SER A 91 -18.51 0.24 7.96
C SER A 91 -17.79 -0.04 9.28
N MET A 92 -16.49 0.29 9.38
CA MET A 92 -15.75 0.21 10.65
C MET A 92 -16.14 1.36 11.57
N LYS A 93 -16.44 1.04 12.83
CA LYS A 93 -16.84 2.01 13.85
C LYS A 93 -16.06 1.88 15.16
N ASP A 94 -15.08 0.98 15.21
CA ASP A 94 -14.31 0.74 16.43
C ASP A 94 -13.38 1.91 16.71
N THR A 95 -13.58 2.56 17.85
CA THR A 95 -12.76 3.69 18.33
C THR A 95 -11.73 3.28 19.38
N SER A 96 -11.68 2.01 19.74
CA SER A 96 -10.74 1.47 20.75
C SER A 96 -9.37 1.06 20.16
N LEU A 97 -9.19 1.19 18.84
CA LEU A 97 -7.98 0.75 18.15
C LEU A 97 -6.78 1.64 18.50
N THR A 98 -5.70 1.01 18.90
CA THR A 98 -4.45 1.70 19.25
C THR A 98 -3.78 2.27 17.99
N ASN A 99 -3.33 3.52 18.05
CA ASN A 99 -2.64 4.22 16.95
C ASN A 99 -3.38 4.14 15.60
N THR A 100 -4.73 4.09 15.63
CA THR A 100 -5.53 3.90 14.41
C THR A 100 -6.63 4.95 14.32
N LYS A 101 -6.75 5.59 13.15
CA LYS A 101 -7.83 6.53 12.81
C LYS A 101 -8.66 5.95 11.66
N ILE A 102 -9.98 5.98 11.82
CA ILE A 102 -10.91 5.60 10.75
C ILE A 102 -11.39 6.86 10.04
N ILE A 103 -11.33 6.86 8.71
CA ILE A 103 -11.94 7.88 7.85
C ILE A 103 -13.12 7.24 7.14
N SER A 104 -14.34 7.69 7.48
CA SER A 104 -15.60 7.15 6.96
C SER A 104 -16.30 8.05 5.95
N ASP A 105 -16.00 9.34 6.01
CA ASP A 105 -16.64 10.40 5.22
C ASP A 105 -15.65 11.50 4.81
N ASN A 106 -16.09 12.44 3.97
CA ASN A 106 -15.32 13.61 3.54
C ASN A 106 -13.88 13.27 3.17
N LEU A 107 -13.70 12.17 2.39
CA LEU A 107 -12.39 11.58 2.09
C LEU A 107 -11.37 12.61 1.62
N SER A 108 -11.74 13.51 0.71
CA SER A 108 -10.83 14.51 0.16
C SER A 108 -10.30 15.46 1.25
N ASP A 109 -11.19 16.01 2.06
CA ASP A 109 -10.81 16.97 3.10
C ASP A 109 -9.95 16.30 4.17
N ARG A 110 -10.36 15.11 4.64
CA ARG A 110 -9.63 14.35 5.65
C ARG A 110 -8.24 13.92 5.19
N ILE A 111 -8.11 13.52 3.93
CA ILE A 111 -6.80 13.18 3.37
C ILE A 111 -5.93 14.43 3.18
N ASN A 112 -6.50 15.54 2.73
CA ASN A 112 -5.75 16.79 2.60
C ASN A 112 -5.30 17.32 3.98
N GLU A 113 -6.15 17.26 5.02
CA GLU A 113 -5.76 17.55 6.40
C GLU A 113 -4.58 16.68 6.85
N LEU A 114 -4.64 15.35 6.57
CA LEU A 114 -3.57 14.42 6.91
C LEU A 114 -2.25 14.77 6.19
N LYS A 115 -2.33 15.14 4.92
CA LYS A 115 -1.15 15.53 4.12
C LYS A 115 -0.52 16.85 4.58
N GLN A 116 -1.27 17.73 5.26
CA GLN A 116 -0.78 19.00 5.80
C GLN A 116 -0.11 18.86 7.18
N GLN A 117 -0.32 17.76 7.89
CA GLN A 117 0.34 17.50 9.16
C GLN A 117 1.85 17.36 8.98
N ALA A 118 2.61 17.65 10.03
CA ALA A 118 4.04 17.33 10.08
C ALA A 118 4.23 15.80 10.07
N GLY A 119 5.27 15.33 9.42
CA GLY A 119 5.61 13.91 9.32
C GLY A 119 6.15 13.54 7.94
N GLU A 120 6.44 12.25 7.79
CA GLU A 120 6.97 11.64 6.57
C GLU A 120 5.84 11.34 5.56
N ASP A 121 6.18 10.79 4.40
CA ASP A 121 5.21 10.40 3.39
C ASP A 121 4.28 9.29 3.91
N ILE A 122 3.05 9.23 3.39
CA ILE A 122 1.99 8.28 3.77
C ILE A 122 2.04 7.11 2.82
N LEU A 123 2.23 5.90 3.32
CA LEU A 123 2.29 4.71 2.51
C LEU A 123 0.94 3.98 2.49
N LEU A 124 0.30 3.94 1.32
CA LEU A 124 -0.93 3.18 1.10
C LEU A 124 -0.56 1.75 0.75
N PHE A 125 -0.84 0.82 1.66
CA PHE A 125 -0.57 -0.61 1.47
C PHE A 125 -1.73 -1.33 0.80
N GLY A 126 -1.50 -1.92 -0.34
CA GLY A 126 -2.50 -2.71 -1.03
C GLY A 126 -3.82 -1.96 -1.20
N SER A 127 -4.94 -2.62 -0.87
CA SER A 127 -6.28 -2.04 -0.81
C SER A 127 -6.78 -1.45 -2.12
N PRO A 128 -7.05 -2.27 -3.16
CA PRO A 128 -7.47 -1.76 -4.46
C PRO A 128 -8.66 -0.80 -4.38
N ARG A 129 -9.68 -1.09 -3.56
CA ARG A 129 -10.85 -0.21 -3.40
C ARG A 129 -10.49 1.16 -2.78
N ALA A 130 -9.56 1.18 -1.80
CA ALA A 130 -9.08 2.43 -1.23
C ALA A 130 -8.29 3.22 -2.29
N THR A 131 -7.43 2.53 -3.06
CA THR A 131 -6.67 3.11 -4.17
C THR A 131 -7.61 3.74 -5.21
N HIS A 132 -8.64 3.01 -5.65
CA HIS A 132 -9.64 3.53 -6.60
C HIS A 132 -10.32 4.80 -6.07
N SER A 133 -10.76 4.80 -4.81
CA SER A 133 -11.40 5.98 -4.20
C SER A 133 -10.47 7.19 -4.15
N LEU A 134 -9.18 6.98 -3.90
CA LEU A 134 -8.18 8.04 -3.87
C LEU A 134 -7.80 8.52 -5.28
N ILE A 135 -7.73 7.63 -6.27
CA ILE A 135 -7.51 7.97 -7.69
C ILE A 135 -8.65 8.86 -8.20
N GLN A 136 -9.90 8.47 -7.94
CA GLN A 136 -11.09 9.23 -8.38
C GLN A 136 -11.12 10.66 -7.85
N GLN A 137 -10.47 10.93 -6.71
CA GLN A 137 -10.35 12.25 -6.09
C GLN A 137 -8.98 12.93 -6.30
N ASN A 138 -8.13 12.34 -7.17
CA ASN A 138 -6.79 12.85 -7.48
C ASN A 138 -5.89 13.05 -6.24
N LEU A 139 -5.97 12.14 -5.27
CA LEU A 139 -5.28 12.25 -3.99
C LEU A 139 -3.96 11.48 -3.92
N ILE A 140 -3.70 10.53 -4.84
CA ILE A 140 -2.44 9.79 -4.92
C ILE A 140 -1.38 10.67 -5.57
N ASP A 141 -0.21 10.74 -4.97
CA ASP A 141 0.93 11.53 -5.46
C ASP A 141 1.98 10.66 -6.17
N CYS A 142 2.18 9.43 -5.69
CA CYS A 142 3.16 8.52 -6.25
C CYS A 142 2.59 7.10 -6.36
N TYR A 143 3.07 6.36 -7.35
CA TYR A 143 2.87 4.93 -7.48
C TYR A 143 4.22 4.22 -7.31
N TRP A 144 4.30 3.32 -6.34
CA TRP A 144 5.44 2.45 -6.09
C TRP A 144 5.02 1.01 -6.32
N LEU A 145 5.27 0.54 -7.54
CA LEU A 145 4.72 -0.70 -8.07
C LEU A 145 5.80 -1.76 -8.20
N PHE A 146 5.46 -2.99 -7.82
CA PHE A 146 6.28 -4.18 -8.00
C PHE A 146 5.60 -5.08 -9.03
N VAL A 147 6.05 -4.98 -10.28
CA VAL A 147 5.50 -5.74 -11.41
C VAL A 147 6.07 -7.15 -11.36
N ASN A 148 5.21 -8.12 -11.10
CA ASN A 148 5.56 -9.54 -11.07
C ASN A 148 5.56 -10.13 -12.48
N PRO A 149 6.48 -11.08 -12.78
CA PRO A 149 6.59 -11.70 -14.10
C PRO A 149 5.49 -12.76 -14.32
N ILE A 150 4.24 -12.32 -14.34
CA ILE A 150 3.05 -13.15 -14.54
C ILE A 150 1.93 -12.36 -15.23
N ILE A 151 1.13 -13.03 -16.03
CA ILE A 151 -0.13 -12.55 -16.59
C ILE A 151 -1.24 -13.37 -15.94
N LEU A 152 -2.23 -12.72 -15.32
CA LEU A 152 -3.34 -13.38 -14.64
C LEU A 152 -4.55 -13.55 -15.58
N GLY A 153 -4.74 -12.66 -16.54
CA GLY A 153 -5.86 -12.67 -17.49
C GLY A 153 -7.18 -12.17 -16.88
N GLN A 154 -7.38 -12.38 -15.58
CA GLN A 154 -8.53 -11.89 -14.81
C GLN A 154 -8.17 -11.69 -13.34
N GLY A 155 -8.87 -10.81 -12.64
CA GLY A 155 -8.59 -10.54 -11.24
C GLY A 155 -9.12 -9.19 -10.78
N ILE A 156 -8.63 -8.72 -9.64
CA ILE A 156 -8.91 -7.39 -9.10
C ILE A 156 -7.91 -6.42 -9.71
N PRO A 157 -8.33 -5.46 -10.56
CA PRO A 157 -7.40 -4.56 -11.23
C PRO A 157 -6.87 -3.48 -10.26
N LEU A 158 -5.63 -3.01 -10.49
CA LEU A 158 -5.12 -1.81 -9.80
C LEU A 158 -5.81 -0.56 -10.32
N PHE A 159 -6.03 -0.48 -11.62
CA PHE A 159 -6.62 0.70 -12.28
C PHE A 159 -7.98 0.34 -12.85
N GLU A 160 -9.02 0.96 -12.30
CA GLU A 160 -10.41 0.76 -12.68
C GLU A 160 -11.14 2.11 -12.74
N ASP A 161 -12.09 2.26 -13.66
CA ASP A 161 -12.97 3.44 -13.80
C ASP A 161 -12.24 4.79 -13.83
N ILE A 162 -11.08 4.85 -14.47
CA ILE A 162 -10.30 6.07 -14.61
C ILE A 162 -10.94 6.95 -15.70
N LYS A 163 -11.50 8.09 -15.31
CA LYS A 163 -12.24 9.00 -16.20
C LYS A 163 -11.37 9.80 -17.15
N GLY A 164 -10.05 9.70 -17.07
CA GLY A 164 -9.15 10.49 -17.89
C GLY A 164 -7.72 9.96 -17.82
N LYS A 165 -6.83 10.58 -18.58
CA LYS A 165 -5.41 10.21 -18.57
C LYS A 165 -4.75 10.78 -17.31
N ILE A 166 -4.02 9.94 -16.58
CA ILE A 166 -3.13 10.36 -15.50
C ILE A 166 -1.70 10.30 -16.04
N LYS A 167 -1.06 11.47 -16.19
CA LYS A 167 0.33 11.53 -16.60
C LYS A 167 1.23 11.14 -15.45
N LEU A 168 2.28 10.37 -15.74
CA LEU A 168 3.24 9.89 -14.76
C LEU A 168 4.65 10.25 -15.21
N LYS A 169 5.48 10.64 -14.25
CA LYS A 169 6.92 10.85 -14.44
C LYS A 169 7.67 9.72 -13.72
N LEU A 170 8.46 8.94 -14.44
CA LEU A 170 9.31 7.92 -13.84
C LEU A 170 10.37 8.58 -12.93
N LEU A 171 10.44 8.15 -11.69
CA LEU A 171 11.46 8.56 -10.72
C LEU A 171 12.61 7.56 -10.69
N THR A 172 12.29 6.30 -10.42
CA THR A 172 13.27 5.20 -10.33
C THR A 172 12.69 3.90 -10.85
N THR A 173 13.56 2.99 -11.22
CA THR A 173 13.25 1.59 -11.53
C THR A 173 14.33 0.68 -10.97
N ARG A 174 13.96 -0.54 -10.58
CA ARG A 174 14.88 -1.57 -10.10
C ARG A 174 14.41 -2.95 -10.55
N HIS A 175 15.37 -3.81 -10.87
CA HIS A 175 15.13 -5.22 -11.17
C HIS A 175 15.63 -6.07 -10.00
N PHE A 176 14.85 -7.09 -9.65
CA PHE A 176 15.17 -8.07 -8.61
C PHE A 176 15.48 -9.42 -9.25
N ASN A 177 16.36 -10.20 -8.60
CA ASN A 177 16.79 -11.51 -9.10
C ASN A 177 15.63 -12.50 -9.32
N CYS A 178 14.52 -12.36 -8.61
CA CYS A 178 13.31 -13.17 -8.78
C CYS A 178 12.48 -12.79 -10.03
N GLY A 179 12.92 -11.78 -10.80
CA GLY A 179 12.25 -11.29 -12.01
C GLY A 179 11.21 -10.19 -11.77
N VAL A 180 10.98 -9.77 -10.54
CA VAL A 180 10.13 -8.61 -10.23
C VAL A 180 10.83 -7.34 -10.67
N THR A 181 10.07 -6.39 -11.22
CA THR A 181 10.55 -5.05 -11.56
C THR A 181 9.82 -4.01 -10.73
N GLU A 182 10.57 -3.20 -9.98
CA GLU A 182 10.04 -2.02 -9.31
C GLU A 182 9.93 -0.86 -10.28
N LEU A 183 8.81 -0.16 -10.22
CA LEU A 183 8.54 1.09 -10.92
C LEU A 183 8.06 2.12 -9.90
N ASN A 184 8.74 3.25 -9.83
CA ASN A 184 8.37 4.35 -8.94
C ASN A 184 8.03 5.59 -9.77
N TYR A 185 6.77 6.00 -9.76
CA TYR A 185 6.26 7.12 -10.54
C TYR A 185 5.71 8.22 -9.65
N LEU A 186 5.97 9.46 -10.06
CA LEU A 186 5.27 10.65 -9.58
C LEU A 186 4.06 10.95 -10.49
N VAL A 187 2.92 11.28 -9.90
CA VAL A 187 1.78 11.82 -10.67
C VAL A 187 2.14 13.21 -11.16
N ASP A 188 2.14 13.38 -12.48
CA ASP A 188 2.39 14.67 -13.14
C ASP A 188 1.07 15.43 -13.27
N ARG A 189 0.93 16.48 -12.46
CA ARG A 189 -0.27 17.33 -12.43
C ARG A 189 -0.12 18.63 -13.26
N GLN A 190 0.92 18.66 -14.11
CA GLN A 190 1.12 19.80 -15.01
C GLN A 190 0.36 19.64 -16.33
#